data_073d563706d7a1f62683899fd6b6b45e
#
_entry.id   073d563706d7a1f62683899fd6b6b45e
#
_cell.length_a   1.000
_cell.length_b   1.000
_cell.length_c   1.000
_cell.angle_alpha   90.00
_cell.angle_beta   90.00
_cell.angle_gamma   90.00
#
_symmetry.space_group_name_H-M   'P 1'
#
loop_
_entity.id
_entity.type
_entity.pdbx_description
1 polymer ?
#
loop_
_entity_poly.entity_id
_entity_poly.type
_entity_poly.pdbx_seq_one_letter_code
_entity_poly.pdbx_strand_id
1 'polypeptide(L)'
;MSLYLPEGFIIKTEDNIKYLSSFENFKEAFKKGVPLEARASSCDKEHNLHIDFGFIEGIIPRGECAVGIDEGTTRDIAIIARVNKPVKFIITDIKEIDGKLTAILSRKILQNRFYQLKLPESKVGDIIDAAVTHLENFGVFCDIGSGINALLPIDNISVSRIPHPNVRFSVGEKIKVIIKNIDE
;
A
#
# COMPACT_ATOMS: atom_id res chain seq x y z
N MET A 1 9.09 -11.61 -7.87
CA MET A 1 8.03 -11.06 -6.99
C MET A 1 7.69 -9.66 -7.50
N SER A 2 6.44 -9.37 -7.85
CA SER A 2 6.09 -8.07 -8.43
C SER A 2 6.14 -6.99 -7.36
N LEU A 3 7.11 -6.09 -7.48
CA LEU A 3 7.30 -4.90 -6.63
C LEU A 3 6.05 -4.00 -6.60
N TYR A 4 5.21 -4.11 -7.61
CA TYR A 4 4.17 -3.12 -7.93
C TYR A 4 2.75 -3.63 -7.76
N LEU A 5 2.54 -4.77 -7.09
CA LEU A 5 1.20 -5.25 -6.78
C LEU A 5 0.50 -4.34 -5.76
N PRO A 6 -0.83 -4.21 -5.81
CA PRO A 6 -1.61 -3.52 -4.78
C PRO A 6 -1.37 -4.06 -3.37
N GLU A 7 -1.64 -3.27 -2.35
CA GLU A 7 -1.60 -3.70 -0.95
C GLU A 7 -2.65 -4.79 -0.69
N GLY A 8 -2.30 -5.79 0.11
CA GLY A 8 -3.11 -6.98 0.36
C GLY A 8 -2.83 -8.17 -0.58
N PHE A 9 -1.97 -7.99 -1.58
CA PHE A 9 -1.68 -9.05 -2.55
C PHE A 9 -0.59 -10.01 -2.10
N ILE A 10 0.40 -9.53 -1.35
CA ILE A 10 1.54 -10.36 -0.94
C ILE A 10 1.48 -10.81 0.52
N ILE A 11 0.55 -10.30 1.33
CA ILE A 11 0.48 -10.56 2.78
C ILE A 11 0.42 -12.06 3.13
N LYS A 12 -0.16 -12.88 2.26
CA LYS A 12 -0.30 -14.34 2.45
C LYS A 12 0.65 -15.16 1.59
N THR A 13 1.60 -14.55 0.90
CA THR A 13 2.59 -15.31 0.11
C THR A 13 3.60 -15.99 1.04
N GLU A 14 4.10 -17.15 0.62
CA GLU A 14 5.09 -17.93 1.37
C GLU A 14 6.33 -17.11 1.70
N ASP A 15 6.84 -16.34 0.72
CA ASP A 15 8.01 -15.49 0.93
C ASP A 15 7.76 -14.41 1.99
N ASN A 16 6.60 -13.72 1.93
CA ASN A 16 6.27 -12.69 2.92
C ASN A 16 6.15 -13.29 4.32
N ILE A 17 5.44 -14.41 4.45
CA ILE A 17 5.30 -15.14 5.71
C ILE A 17 6.67 -15.58 6.24
N LYS A 18 7.53 -16.13 5.39
CA LYS A 18 8.88 -16.54 5.75
C LYS A 18 9.68 -15.37 6.33
N TYR A 19 9.72 -14.23 5.63
CA TYR A 19 10.49 -13.06 6.09
C TYR A 19 9.93 -12.44 7.38
N LEU A 20 8.65 -12.60 7.66
CA LEU A 20 8.00 -12.11 8.88
C LEU A 20 7.93 -13.14 10.01
N SER A 21 8.51 -14.34 9.84
CA SER A 21 8.41 -15.43 10.82
C SER A 21 9.43 -15.35 11.96
N SER A 22 10.55 -14.68 11.76
CA SER A 22 11.61 -14.53 12.77
C SER A 22 12.45 -13.27 12.54
N PHE A 23 13.17 -12.86 13.58
CA PHE A 23 14.05 -11.71 13.49
C PHE A 23 15.20 -11.92 12.50
N GLU A 24 15.73 -13.14 12.38
CA GLU A 24 16.79 -13.49 11.42
C GLU A 24 16.30 -13.33 9.98
N ASN A 25 15.14 -13.87 9.67
CA ASN A 25 14.53 -13.74 8.35
C ASN A 25 14.17 -12.29 8.03
N PHE A 26 13.71 -11.54 9.02
CA PHE A 26 13.40 -10.11 8.90
C PHE A 26 14.67 -9.29 8.59
N LYS A 27 15.79 -9.60 9.26
CA LYS A 27 17.10 -8.98 8.93
C LYS A 27 17.60 -9.38 7.55
N GLU A 28 17.32 -10.58 7.10
CA GLU A 28 17.64 -10.99 5.73
C GLU A 28 16.86 -10.16 4.71
N ALA A 29 15.56 -9.95 4.94
CA ALA A 29 14.73 -9.09 4.10
C ALA A 29 15.25 -7.64 4.07
N PHE A 30 15.68 -7.10 5.22
CA PHE A 30 16.32 -5.79 5.31
C PHE A 30 17.56 -5.71 4.44
N LYS A 31 18.51 -6.65 4.59
CA LYS A 31 19.75 -6.68 3.82
C LYS A 31 19.51 -6.77 2.31
N LYS A 32 18.49 -7.50 1.90
CA LYS A 32 18.09 -7.68 0.50
C LYS A 32 17.22 -6.56 -0.06
N GLY A 33 16.71 -5.66 0.79
CA GLY A 33 15.77 -4.63 0.40
C GLY A 33 14.47 -5.19 -0.18
N VAL A 34 13.96 -6.29 0.41
CA VAL A 34 12.74 -6.97 -0.06
C VAL A 34 11.51 -6.20 0.40
N PRO A 35 10.55 -5.89 -0.49
CA PRO A 35 9.26 -5.36 -0.08
C PRO A 35 8.46 -6.39 0.71
N LEU A 36 7.93 -5.97 1.85
CA LEU A 36 7.11 -6.79 2.73
C LEU A 36 5.73 -6.16 2.91
N GLU A 37 4.80 -6.95 3.44
CA GLU A 37 3.44 -6.49 3.70
C GLU A 37 2.93 -7.04 5.02
N ALA A 38 2.42 -6.14 5.87
CA ALA A 38 1.79 -6.49 7.14
C ALA A 38 0.61 -5.56 7.44
N ARG A 39 -0.19 -5.87 8.47
CA ARG A 39 -1.26 -4.98 8.92
C ARG A 39 -0.71 -3.93 9.86
N ALA A 40 -1.03 -2.66 9.61
CA ALA A 40 -0.79 -1.61 10.57
C ALA A 40 -1.67 -1.83 11.82
N SER A 41 -1.06 -1.84 13.00
CA SER A 41 -1.75 -2.08 14.27
C SER A 41 -2.39 -0.82 14.84
N SER A 42 -1.69 0.31 14.74
CA SER A 42 -2.14 1.60 15.27
C SER A 42 -1.50 2.78 14.53
N CYS A 43 -2.00 3.96 14.82
CA CYS A 43 -1.44 5.25 14.41
C CYS A 43 -1.31 6.12 15.67
N ASP A 44 -0.14 6.66 15.92
CA ASP A 44 0.11 7.52 17.08
C ASP A 44 -0.34 8.98 16.86
N LYS A 45 -0.11 9.85 17.86
CA LYS A 45 -0.50 11.27 17.81
C LYS A 45 0.32 12.07 16.81
N GLU A 46 1.53 11.62 16.52
CA GLU A 46 2.44 12.18 15.52
C GLU A 46 2.17 11.65 14.11
N HIS A 47 1.13 10.81 13.95
CA HIS A 47 0.72 10.13 12.72
C HIS A 47 1.75 9.12 12.17
N ASN A 48 2.59 8.54 13.03
CA ASN A 48 3.38 7.39 12.65
C ASN A 48 2.50 6.13 12.66
N LEU A 49 2.67 5.23 11.70
CA LEU A 49 2.02 3.93 11.69
C LEU A 49 2.90 2.90 12.41
N HIS A 50 2.28 2.13 13.28
CA HIS A 50 2.91 1.05 14.02
C HIS A 50 2.50 -0.30 13.46
N ILE A 51 3.45 -1.24 13.44
CA ILE A 51 3.25 -2.63 13.03
C ILE A 51 3.92 -3.52 14.07
N ASP A 52 3.13 -4.41 14.66
CA ASP A 52 3.64 -5.41 15.60
C ASP A 52 3.98 -6.70 14.86
N PHE A 53 5.26 -7.08 14.87
CA PHE A 53 5.74 -8.35 14.30
C PHE A 53 5.88 -9.45 15.37
N GLY A 54 5.57 -9.15 16.63
CA GLY A 54 5.73 -10.06 17.78
C GLY A 54 7.15 -10.13 18.33
N PHE A 55 8.17 -10.14 17.49
CA PHE A 55 9.59 -10.14 17.88
C PHE A 55 10.27 -8.77 17.78
N ILE A 56 9.70 -7.82 17.06
CA ILE A 56 10.16 -6.44 16.91
C ILE A 56 8.97 -5.54 16.60
N GLU A 57 9.00 -4.31 17.06
CA GLU A 57 8.05 -3.28 16.62
C GLU A 57 8.56 -2.61 15.35
N GLY A 58 7.68 -2.38 14.38
CA GLY A 58 7.94 -1.59 13.18
C GLY A 58 7.23 -0.26 13.24
N ILE A 59 7.92 0.81 12.86
CA ILE A 59 7.37 2.15 12.75
C ILE A 59 7.57 2.66 11.33
N ILE A 60 6.48 3.12 10.71
CA ILE A 60 6.54 3.92 9.48
C ILE A 60 6.37 5.38 9.93
N PRO A 61 7.43 6.20 9.94
CA PRO A 61 7.33 7.62 10.28
C PRO A 61 6.32 8.34 9.39
N ARG A 62 5.66 9.37 9.91
CA ARG A 62 4.62 10.13 9.20
C ARG A 62 5.01 10.45 7.75
N GLY A 63 6.18 11.06 7.52
CA GLY A 63 6.68 11.43 6.19
C GLY A 63 6.98 10.23 5.27
N GLU A 64 7.12 9.01 5.84
CA GLU A 64 7.37 7.76 5.13
C GLU A 64 6.07 6.96 4.86
N CYS A 65 4.92 7.42 5.38
CA CYS A 65 3.64 6.73 5.21
C CYS A 65 3.06 6.84 3.80
N ALA A 66 3.27 7.97 3.12
CA ALA A 66 2.84 8.15 1.73
C ALA A 66 3.58 9.32 1.06
N VAL A 67 3.65 9.26 -0.26
CA VAL A 67 4.06 10.39 -1.09
C VAL A 67 3.07 11.54 -0.90
N GLY A 68 3.57 12.79 -0.84
CA GLY A 68 2.77 13.99 -0.72
C GLY A 68 2.41 14.40 0.72
N ILE A 69 2.78 13.61 1.73
CA ILE A 69 2.52 13.97 3.14
C ILE A 69 3.37 15.18 3.55
N ASP A 70 4.67 15.15 3.28
CA ASP A 70 5.57 16.25 3.64
C ASP A 70 5.29 17.50 2.82
N GLU A 71 4.89 17.32 1.57
CA GLU A 71 4.53 18.39 0.63
C GLU A 71 3.10 18.92 0.88
N GLY A 72 2.32 18.29 1.75
CA GLY A 72 0.95 18.69 2.08
C GLY A 72 -0.11 18.38 1.00
N THR A 73 0.26 17.66 -0.06
CA THR A 73 -0.67 17.22 -1.11
C THR A 73 -1.48 16.00 -0.68
N THR A 74 -0.95 15.19 0.25
CA THR A 74 -1.65 14.08 0.89
C THR A 74 -1.93 14.43 2.36
N ARG A 75 -3.17 14.28 2.81
CA ARG A 75 -3.59 14.60 4.19
C ARG A 75 -3.35 13.43 5.14
N ASP A 76 -3.12 13.71 6.42
CA ASP A 76 -2.88 12.69 7.47
C ASP A 76 -4.02 11.67 7.63
N ILE A 77 -5.23 12.03 7.24
CA ILE A 77 -6.36 11.07 7.20
C ILE A 77 -6.05 9.84 6.32
N ALA A 78 -5.21 9.99 5.30
CA ALA A 78 -4.78 8.87 4.46
C ALA A 78 -3.87 7.89 5.23
N ILE A 79 -3.15 8.36 6.25
CA ILE A 79 -2.35 7.53 7.15
C ILE A 79 -3.27 6.80 8.13
N ILE A 80 -4.14 7.54 8.82
CA ILE A 80 -5.08 6.99 9.82
C ILE A 80 -5.96 5.90 9.18
N ALA A 81 -6.38 6.09 7.94
CA ALA A 81 -7.17 5.13 7.18
C ALA A 81 -6.45 3.79 6.89
N ARG A 82 -5.15 3.67 7.18
CA ARG A 82 -4.37 2.42 7.03
C ARG A 82 -4.40 1.53 8.26
N VAL A 83 -4.84 2.01 9.41
CA VAL A 83 -4.96 1.18 10.62
C VAL A 83 -5.85 -0.03 10.34
N ASN A 84 -5.42 -1.21 10.77
CA ASN A 84 -6.02 -2.52 10.52
C ASN A 84 -6.07 -2.96 9.04
N LYS A 85 -5.41 -2.24 8.14
CA LYS A 85 -5.29 -2.62 6.72
C LYS A 85 -3.88 -3.10 6.38
N PRO A 86 -3.73 -3.92 5.33
CA PRO A 86 -2.41 -4.25 4.79
C PRO A 86 -1.71 -2.98 4.32
N VAL A 87 -0.44 -2.87 4.65
CA VAL A 87 0.46 -1.84 4.14
C VAL A 87 1.73 -2.50 3.63
N LYS A 88 2.18 -2.05 2.47
CA LYS A 88 3.41 -2.53 1.85
C LYS A 88 4.54 -1.58 2.21
N PHE A 89 5.67 -2.13 2.63
CA PHE A 89 6.81 -1.35 3.09
C PHE A 89 8.13 -2.02 2.74
N ILE A 90 9.19 -1.25 2.89
CA ILE A 90 10.57 -1.71 2.92
C ILE A 90 11.17 -1.35 4.28
N ILE A 91 12.05 -2.20 4.79
CA ILE A 91 12.80 -1.91 6.02
C ILE A 91 13.96 -0.98 5.64
N THR A 92 14.03 0.19 6.27
CA THR A 92 15.10 1.18 6.00
C THR A 92 16.19 1.18 7.06
N ASP A 93 15.83 0.81 8.29
CA ASP A 93 16.78 0.76 9.40
C ASP A 93 16.26 -0.17 10.52
N ILE A 94 17.16 -0.63 11.38
CA ILE A 94 16.84 -1.35 12.62
C ILE A 94 17.71 -0.75 13.71
N LYS A 95 17.09 -0.05 14.64
CA LYS A 95 17.79 0.70 15.69
C LYS A 95 17.06 0.62 17.03
N GLU A 96 17.76 1.00 18.09
CA GLU A 96 17.20 1.10 19.43
C GLU A 96 16.50 2.47 19.60
N ILE A 97 15.27 2.46 20.02
CA ILE A 97 14.46 3.64 20.37
C ILE A 97 13.89 3.38 21.77
N ASP A 98 14.15 4.29 22.73
CA ASP A 98 13.67 4.19 24.10
C ASP A 98 13.96 2.83 24.79
N GLY A 99 15.16 2.26 24.50
CA GLY A 99 15.59 0.97 25.04
C GLY A 99 14.94 -0.25 24.39
N LYS A 100 14.23 -0.07 23.29
CA LYS A 100 13.60 -1.17 22.50
C LYS A 100 14.13 -1.20 21.08
N LEU A 101 14.45 -2.40 20.61
CA LEU A 101 14.82 -2.59 19.21
C LEU A 101 13.60 -2.35 18.33
N THR A 102 13.73 -1.42 17.38
CA THR A 102 12.64 -0.94 16.52
C THR A 102 13.09 -0.94 15.06
N ALA A 103 12.24 -1.44 14.18
CA ALA A 103 12.45 -1.37 12.74
C ALA A 103 11.83 -0.09 12.17
N ILE A 104 12.61 0.68 11.43
CA ILE A 104 12.11 1.84 10.67
C ILE A 104 11.74 1.37 9.27
N LEU A 105 10.52 1.70 8.88
CA LEU A 105 9.92 1.23 7.65
C LEU A 105 9.54 2.41 6.75
N SER A 106 9.52 2.18 5.45
CA SER A 106 9.06 3.18 4.48
C SER A 106 8.09 2.56 3.48
N ARG A 107 6.94 3.16 3.35
CA ARG A 107 5.96 2.93 2.32
C ARG A 107 6.20 3.88 1.12
N LYS A 108 6.62 5.11 1.40
CA LYS A 108 6.93 6.18 0.44
C LYS A 108 7.98 5.75 -0.59
N ILE A 109 9.02 5.00 -0.18
CA ILE A 109 10.05 4.50 -1.12
C ILE A 109 9.42 3.60 -2.20
N LEU A 110 8.48 2.72 -1.85
CA LEU A 110 7.83 1.83 -2.81
C LEU A 110 6.88 2.60 -3.74
N GLN A 111 6.20 3.62 -3.23
CA GLN A 111 5.37 4.51 -4.03
C GLN A 111 6.21 5.31 -5.03
N ASN A 112 7.34 5.87 -4.59
CA ASN A 112 8.26 6.59 -5.48
C ASN A 112 8.82 5.66 -6.57
N ARG A 113 9.17 4.41 -6.24
CA ARG A 113 9.57 3.42 -7.24
C ARG A 113 8.46 3.12 -8.24
N PHE A 114 7.20 3.07 -7.80
CA PHE A 114 6.06 2.90 -8.70
C PHE A 114 5.97 4.07 -9.69
N TYR A 115 6.00 5.30 -9.22
CA TYR A 115 5.95 6.49 -10.07
C TYR A 115 7.12 6.59 -11.05
N GLN A 116 8.32 6.24 -10.60
CA GLN A 116 9.52 6.38 -11.41
C GLN A 116 9.75 5.25 -12.41
N LEU A 117 9.33 4.04 -12.08
CA LEU A 117 9.67 2.84 -12.86
C LEU A 117 8.45 2.18 -13.49
N LYS A 118 7.34 2.04 -12.75
CA LYS A 118 6.18 1.30 -13.24
C LYS A 118 5.23 2.17 -14.06
N LEU A 119 4.91 3.36 -13.56
CA LEU A 119 3.96 4.25 -14.24
C LEU A 119 4.42 4.65 -15.64
N PRO A 120 5.71 5.02 -15.88
CA PRO A 120 6.20 5.35 -17.22
C PRO A 120 6.16 4.17 -18.21
N GLU A 121 6.21 2.93 -17.71
CA GLU A 121 6.09 1.73 -18.56
C GLU A 121 4.63 1.39 -18.91
N SER A 122 3.68 1.92 -18.14
CA SER A 122 2.25 1.62 -18.30
C SER A 122 1.67 2.35 -19.51
N LYS A 123 0.77 1.68 -20.22
CA LYS A 123 0.14 2.21 -21.44
C LYS A 123 -1.38 2.13 -21.36
N VAL A 124 -2.04 3.05 -22.04
CA VAL A 124 -3.48 2.95 -22.27
C VAL A 124 -3.77 1.63 -22.98
N GLY A 125 -4.73 0.87 -22.45
CA GLY A 125 -5.07 -0.49 -22.90
C GLY A 125 -4.45 -1.61 -22.07
N ASP A 126 -3.47 -1.34 -21.20
CA ASP A 126 -2.89 -2.35 -20.33
C ASP A 126 -3.92 -2.85 -19.29
N ILE A 127 -3.91 -4.16 -19.03
CA ILE A 127 -4.69 -4.79 -17.98
C ILE A 127 -3.79 -4.96 -16.77
N ILE A 128 -4.21 -4.37 -15.65
CA ILE A 128 -3.45 -4.40 -14.40
C ILE A 128 -4.28 -4.97 -13.25
N ASP A 129 -3.61 -5.51 -12.24
CA ASP A 129 -4.22 -5.88 -10.98
C ASP A 129 -4.51 -4.64 -10.15
N ALA A 130 -5.66 -4.63 -9.48
CA ALA A 130 -6.09 -3.55 -8.60
C ALA A 130 -6.82 -4.09 -7.37
N ALA A 131 -6.83 -3.32 -6.28
CA ALA A 131 -7.63 -3.60 -5.09
C ALA A 131 -8.58 -2.44 -4.83
N VAL A 132 -9.86 -2.74 -4.62
CA VAL A 132 -10.87 -1.73 -4.27
C VAL A 132 -10.55 -1.15 -2.89
N THR A 133 -10.31 0.16 -2.81
CA THR A 133 -9.97 0.84 -1.55
C THR A 133 -11.13 1.65 -1.00
N HIS A 134 -11.96 2.24 -1.87
CA HIS A 134 -13.09 3.08 -1.47
C HIS A 134 -14.14 3.13 -2.57
N LEU A 135 -15.42 3.26 -2.17
CA LEU A 135 -16.58 3.32 -3.07
C LEU A 135 -17.28 4.66 -2.91
N GLU A 136 -17.43 5.40 -4.01
CA GLU A 136 -18.13 6.67 -4.08
C GLU A 136 -19.27 6.60 -5.11
N ASN A 137 -20.23 7.52 -5.03
CA ASN A 137 -21.36 7.58 -5.98
C ASN A 137 -20.91 7.73 -7.44
N PHE A 138 -19.76 8.36 -7.67
CA PHE A 138 -19.20 8.63 -9.00
C PHE A 138 -18.19 7.58 -9.49
N GLY A 139 -17.81 6.62 -8.64
CA GLY A 139 -16.85 5.58 -9.02
C GLY A 139 -16.19 4.86 -7.86
N VAL A 140 -15.14 4.13 -8.19
CA VAL A 140 -14.35 3.29 -7.27
C VAL A 140 -12.91 3.77 -7.26
N PHE A 141 -12.37 4.01 -6.07
CA PHE A 141 -10.93 4.17 -5.90
C PHE A 141 -10.28 2.80 -5.77
N CYS A 142 -9.25 2.58 -6.55
CA CYS A 142 -8.51 1.33 -6.60
C CYS A 142 -7.03 1.57 -6.33
N ASP A 143 -6.42 0.80 -5.44
CA ASP A 143 -4.98 0.68 -5.34
C ASP A 143 -4.48 -0.09 -6.58
N ILE A 144 -3.64 0.53 -7.38
CA ILE A 144 -3.05 -0.04 -8.59
C ILE A 144 -1.59 -0.48 -8.38
N GLY A 145 -1.07 -0.29 -7.17
CA GLY A 145 0.27 -0.72 -6.76
C GLY A 145 0.81 0.09 -5.59
N SER A 146 1.26 -0.61 -4.55
CA SER A 146 1.90 -0.02 -3.36
C SER A 146 1.09 1.12 -2.70
N GLY A 147 -0.24 1.06 -2.79
CA GLY A 147 -1.14 2.07 -2.24
C GLY A 147 -1.32 3.32 -3.10
N ILE A 148 -0.90 3.28 -4.38
CA ILE A 148 -1.19 4.33 -5.35
C ILE A 148 -2.64 4.15 -5.84
N ASN A 149 -3.45 5.19 -5.66
CA ASN A 149 -4.86 5.15 -6.02
C ASN A 149 -5.11 5.64 -7.46
N ALA A 150 -5.99 4.92 -8.15
CA ALA A 150 -6.59 5.34 -9.41
C ALA A 150 -8.13 5.35 -9.29
N LEU A 151 -8.79 6.12 -10.13
CA LEU A 151 -10.25 6.17 -10.19
C LEU A 151 -10.77 5.27 -11.31
N LEU A 152 -11.72 4.39 -10.96
CA LEU A 152 -12.58 3.68 -11.90
C LEU A 152 -13.95 4.37 -11.90
N PRO A 153 -14.27 5.21 -12.91
CA PRO A 153 -15.54 5.94 -12.98
C PRO A 153 -16.72 4.99 -13.10
N ILE A 154 -17.87 5.38 -12.53
CA ILE A 154 -19.08 4.54 -12.50
C ILE A 154 -19.55 4.12 -13.90
N ASP A 155 -19.39 4.98 -14.88
CA ASP A 155 -19.79 4.71 -16.28
C ASP A 155 -18.88 3.65 -16.96
N ASN A 156 -17.76 3.32 -16.36
CA ASN A 156 -16.83 2.29 -16.85
C ASN A 156 -17.00 0.95 -16.11
N ILE A 157 -17.90 0.87 -15.13
CA ILE A 157 -18.15 -0.35 -14.34
C ILE A 157 -19.11 -1.29 -15.06
N SER A 158 -20.15 -0.72 -15.70
CA SER A 158 -21.22 -1.52 -16.31
C SER A 158 -21.81 -0.78 -17.51
N VAL A 159 -22.21 -1.53 -18.54
CA VAL A 159 -22.99 -1.00 -19.67
C VAL A 159 -24.41 -0.59 -19.25
N SER A 160 -24.96 -1.21 -18.19
CA SER A 160 -26.22 -0.83 -17.59
C SER A 160 -26.00 0.20 -16.50
N ARG A 161 -26.88 1.20 -16.42
CA ARG A 161 -26.83 2.18 -15.32
C ARG A 161 -26.99 1.48 -13.97
N ILE A 162 -26.07 1.76 -13.06
CA ILE A 162 -26.10 1.28 -11.69
C ILE A 162 -26.26 2.46 -10.72
N PRO A 163 -27.01 2.32 -9.61
CA PRO A 163 -27.25 3.42 -8.68
C PRO A 163 -26.00 3.77 -7.86
N HIS A 164 -25.15 2.78 -7.58
CA HIS A 164 -23.93 2.93 -6.79
C HIS A 164 -22.96 1.76 -7.08
N PRO A 165 -21.64 1.97 -7.03
CA PRO A 165 -20.66 0.89 -7.27
C PRO A 165 -20.75 -0.31 -6.33
N ASN A 166 -21.30 -0.15 -5.11
CA ASN A 166 -21.45 -1.25 -4.15
C ASN A 166 -22.34 -2.41 -4.61
N VAL A 167 -23.12 -2.23 -5.68
CA VAL A 167 -23.87 -3.33 -6.31
C VAL A 167 -22.97 -4.28 -7.11
N ARG A 168 -21.72 -3.87 -7.37
CA ARG A 168 -20.75 -4.64 -8.16
C ARG A 168 -19.47 -4.96 -7.40
N PHE A 169 -19.04 -4.09 -6.47
CA PHE A 169 -17.76 -4.19 -5.79
C PHE A 169 -17.89 -4.03 -4.29
N SER A 170 -16.94 -4.64 -3.59
CA SER A 170 -16.74 -4.50 -2.14
C SER A 170 -15.34 -3.96 -1.84
N VAL A 171 -15.18 -3.18 -0.77
CA VAL A 171 -13.86 -2.71 -0.32
C VAL A 171 -12.97 -3.91 0.02
N GLY A 172 -11.74 -3.89 -0.48
CA GLY A 172 -10.77 -4.99 -0.34
C GLY A 172 -10.85 -6.03 -1.45
N GLU A 173 -11.80 -5.93 -2.37
CA GLU A 173 -11.92 -6.85 -3.51
C GLU A 173 -10.76 -6.68 -4.48
N LYS A 174 -10.21 -7.82 -4.95
CA LYS A 174 -9.15 -7.87 -5.95
C LYS A 174 -9.78 -7.96 -7.34
N ILE A 175 -9.44 -7.02 -8.19
CA ILE A 175 -10.01 -6.90 -9.53
C ILE A 175 -8.90 -6.72 -10.58
N LYS A 176 -9.26 -6.89 -11.85
CA LYS A 176 -8.45 -6.46 -12.99
C LYS A 176 -9.11 -5.27 -13.65
N VAL A 177 -8.31 -4.26 -13.96
CA VAL A 177 -8.78 -3.02 -14.62
C VAL A 177 -7.95 -2.73 -15.86
N ILE A 178 -8.54 -1.99 -16.80
CA ILE A 178 -7.85 -1.53 -18.01
C ILE A 178 -7.51 -0.05 -17.82
N ILE A 179 -6.26 0.32 -18.10
CA ILE A 179 -5.83 1.72 -18.09
C ILE A 179 -6.50 2.43 -19.28
N LYS A 180 -7.31 3.45 -18.99
CA LYS A 180 -7.97 4.29 -20.00
C LYS A 180 -7.28 5.61 -20.21
N ASN A 181 -6.74 6.20 -19.16
CA ASN A 181 -6.01 7.45 -19.18
C ASN A 181 -4.92 7.43 -18.10
N ILE A 182 -3.85 8.17 -18.35
CA ILE A 182 -2.77 8.44 -17.40
C ILE A 182 -2.61 9.97 -17.41
N ASP A 183 -3.05 10.61 -16.34
CA ASP A 183 -2.88 12.04 -16.15
C ASP A 183 -1.46 12.34 -15.65
N GLU A 184 -0.84 13.41 -16.19
CA GLU A 184 0.49 13.90 -15.79
C GLU A 184 0.47 14.62 -14.44
#